data_ec491f611f56ef446c6684eb47b39b02
#
_entry.id   ec491f611f56ef446c6684eb47b39b02
#
_cell.length_a   1.000
_cell.length_b   1.000
_cell.length_c   1.000
_cell.angle_alpha   90.00
_cell.angle_beta   90.00
_cell.angle_gamma   90.00
#
_symmetry.space_group_name_H-M   'P 1'
#
loop_
_entity.id
_entity.type
_entity.pdbx_description
1 polymer ?
#
loop_
_entity_poly.entity_id
_entity_poly.type
_entity_poly.pdbx_seq_one_letter_code
_entity_poly.pdbx_strand_id
1 'polypeptide(L)'
;MIFLNINNLNVSIEGKKILDDFNLTINQGEVHAIMGPNGSGKSTLANVLAGNEDYEVNSGKIIFKDSDLLDLNIEERAQAGIFLAFQYPVEIPGVNITPFLQSAINAKLKNNKKPELDNLSFAKILRKKAEALGINTDMLKRSINTGFSGGEKKRYEILQMSILNPEFTIFDETDSGLDVDALRIVTEGINKFKNEKNSFLIITHYQKLLDYIRPDHVHVMRNGKIVKSGDISLAGEIELSGYQNF
;
A
#
# COMPACT_ATOMS: atom_id res chain seq x y z
N MET A 1 -18.96 7.70 0.10
CA MET A 1 -18.96 7.28 1.53
C MET A 1 -17.53 7.42 2.05
N ILE A 2 -17.34 8.06 3.22
CA ILE A 2 -16.00 8.18 3.83
C ILE A 2 -15.49 6.78 4.15
N PHE A 3 -14.30 6.47 3.67
CA PHE A 3 -13.69 5.15 3.78
C PHE A 3 -12.52 5.13 4.77
N LEU A 4 -11.68 6.16 4.70
CA LEU A 4 -10.63 6.45 5.68
C LEU A 4 -10.73 7.90 6.09
N ASN A 5 -10.68 8.15 7.40
CA ASN A 5 -10.67 9.51 7.94
C ASN A 5 -9.62 9.65 9.03
N ILE A 6 -8.62 10.47 8.78
CA ILE A 6 -7.53 10.78 9.72
C ILE A 6 -7.75 12.20 10.22
N ASN A 7 -7.86 12.35 11.54
CA ASN A 7 -8.11 13.63 12.18
C ASN A 7 -7.05 13.95 13.21
N ASN A 8 -6.38 15.09 13.05
CA ASN A 8 -5.42 15.68 13.98
C ASN A 8 -4.37 14.69 14.48
N LEU A 9 -3.88 13.82 13.56
CA LEU A 9 -2.96 12.74 13.90
C LEU A 9 -1.57 13.29 14.20
N ASN A 10 -1.09 12.98 15.39
CA ASN A 10 0.26 13.31 15.84
C ASN A 10 1.03 12.03 16.14
N VAL A 11 2.20 11.87 15.53
CA VAL A 11 3.01 10.66 15.63
C VAL A 11 4.46 11.02 15.91
N SER A 12 5.09 10.25 16.80
CA SER A 12 6.53 10.32 17.06
C SER A 12 7.21 8.96 16.84
N ILE A 13 8.51 9.03 16.64
CA ILE A 13 9.44 7.88 16.69
C ILE A 13 10.64 8.29 17.54
N GLU A 14 11.00 7.48 18.52
CA GLU A 14 12.11 7.78 19.47
C GLU A 14 12.02 9.20 20.07
N GLY A 15 10.79 9.62 20.41
CA GLY A 15 10.50 10.94 20.97
C GLY A 15 10.55 12.10 19.97
N LYS A 16 10.91 11.88 18.71
CA LYS A 16 10.89 12.91 17.68
C LYS A 16 9.55 12.92 16.95
N LYS A 17 8.86 14.07 17.00
CA LYS A 17 7.60 14.27 16.27
C LYS A 17 7.83 14.23 14.75
N ILE A 18 7.07 13.39 14.03
CA ILE A 18 7.15 13.21 12.59
C ILE A 18 5.86 13.64 11.89
N LEU A 19 4.69 13.21 12.41
CA LEU A 19 3.40 13.75 11.94
C LEU A 19 2.92 14.77 12.96
N ASP A 20 2.42 15.89 12.45
CA ASP A 20 1.99 17.04 13.26
C ASP A 20 0.64 17.54 12.75
N ASP A 21 -0.42 17.24 13.51
CA ASP A 21 -1.80 17.62 13.15
C ASP A 21 -2.19 17.17 11.71
N PHE A 22 -1.83 15.93 11.36
CA PHE A 22 -2.05 15.39 10.03
C PHE A 22 -3.53 15.05 9.83
N ASN A 23 -4.10 15.51 8.73
CA ASN A 23 -5.50 15.31 8.38
C ASN A 23 -5.62 14.80 6.94
N LEU A 24 -6.43 13.75 6.71
CA LEU A 24 -6.70 13.19 5.39
C LEU A 24 -8.04 12.46 5.39
N THR A 25 -8.86 12.69 4.36
CA THR A 25 -10.09 11.93 4.12
C THR A 25 -10.02 11.27 2.75
N ILE A 26 -10.32 9.98 2.70
CA ILE A 26 -10.41 9.19 1.46
C ILE A 26 -11.81 8.59 1.39
N ASN A 27 -12.53 8.79 0.29
CA ASN A 27 -13.79 8.11 0.05
C ASN A 27 -13.57 6.74 -0.59
N GLN A 28 -14.57 5.88 -0.51
CA GLN A 28 -14.49 4.54 -1.09
C GLN A 28 -14.33 4.63 -2.61
N GLY A 29 -13.40 3.84 -3.16
CA GLY A 29 -13.08 3.78 -4.57
C GLY A 29 -12.09 4.84 -5.06
N GLU A 30 -11.73 5.82 -4.22
CA GLU A 30 -10.78 6.87 -4.60
C GLU A 30 -9.33 6.41 -4.54
N VAL A 31 -8.54 7.02 -5.40
CA VAL A 31 -7.07 6.90 -5.46
C VAL A 31 -6.45 8.23 -5.06
N HIS A 32 -5.77 8.24 -3.94
CA HIS A 32 -5.05 9.41 -3.44
C HIS A 32 -3.56 9.22 -3.62
N ALA A 33 -2.86 10.27 -4.01
CA ALA A 33 -1.39 10.30 -4.05
C ALA A 33 -0.86 11.29 -3.02
N ILE A 34 0.21 10.91 -2.32
CA ILE A 34 0.98 11.80 -1.45
C ILE A 34 2.38 11.97 -2.02
N MET A 35 2.72 13.21 -2.32
CA MET A 35 4.05 13.62 -2.75
C MET A 35 4.67 14.53 -1.68
N GLY A 36 6.00 14.57 -1.62
CA GLY A 36 6.71 15.43 -0.67
C GLY A 36 8.18 15.09 -0.59
N PRO A 37 9.01 15.99 -0.05
CA PRO A 37 10.45 15.74 0.09
C PRO A 37 10.73 14.56 1.03
N ASN A 38 11.96 14.05 0.98
CA ASN A 38 12.41 13.05 1.92
C ASN A 38 12.34 13.59 3.35
N GLY A 39 11.90 12.75 4.29
CA GLY A 39 11.72 13.14 5.69
C GLY A 39 10.44 13.94 5.97
N SER A 40 9.52 14.10 5.01
CA SER A 40 8.24 14.79 5.26
C SER A 40 7.23 13.99 6.10
N GLY A 41 7.47 12.67 6.31
CA GLY A 41 6.61 11.80 7.11
C GLY A 41 5.75 10.81 6.31
N LYS A 42 5.94 10.70 4.97
CA LYS A 42 5.14 9.83 4.11
C LYS A 42 5.17 8.36 4.52
N SER A 43 6.36 7.77 4.65
CA SER A 43 6.52 6.37 5.06
C SER A 43 6.09 6.15 6.53
N THR A 44 6.22 7.18 7.38
CA THR A 44 5.66 7.15 8.75
C THR A 44 4.15 6.97 8.69
N LEU A 45 3.45 7.74 7.85
CA LEU A 45 2.01 7.58 7.67
C LEU A 45 1.64 6.18 7.19
N ALA A 46 2.35 5.64 6.18
CA ALA A 46 2.13 4.29 5.66
C ALA A 46 2.27 3.22 6.76
N ASN A 47 3.35 3.31 7.55
CA ASN A 47 3.63 2.36 8.63
C ASN A 47 2.61 2.47 9.77
N VAL A 48 2.22 3.68 10.17
CA VAL A 48 1.17 3.90 11.19
C VAL A 48 -0.16 3.31 10.74
N LEU A 49 -0.56 3.51 9.49
CA LEU A 49 -1.78 2.92 8.94
C LEU A 49 -1.73 1.38 8.90
N ALA A 50 -0.56 0.81 8.63
CA ALA A 50 -0.34 -0.63 8.66
C ALA A 50 -0.27 -1.20 10.09
N GLY A 51 -0.05 -0.37 11.12
CA GLY A 51 -0.01 -0.79 12.52
C GLY A 51 1.39 -1.12 13.03
N ASN A 52 2.44 -0.55 12.44
CA ASN A 52 3.80 -0.74 12.94
C ASN A 52 3.97 -0.07 14.32
N GLU A 53 4.32 -0.88 15.32
CA GLU A 53 4.41 -0.49 16.73
C GLU A 53 5.63 0.37 17.07
N ASP A 54 6.60 0.51 16.15
CA ASP A 54 7.76 1.40 16.33
C ASP A 54 7.35 2.88 16.33
N TYR A 55 6.13 3.19 15.88
CA TYR A 55 5.60 4.55 15.80
C TYR A 55 4.58 4.81 16.90
N GLU A 56 4.85 5.82 17.74
CA GLU A 56 3.98 6.23 18.83
C GLU A 56 2.93 7.22 18.34
N VAL A 57 1.65 6.84 18.38
CA VAL A 57 0.54 7.76 18.15
C VAL A 57 0.26 8.53 19.43
N ASN A 58 0.65 9.81 19.44
CA ASN A 58 0.51 10.66 20.62
C ASN A 58 -0.91 11.21 20.77
N SER A 59 -1.60 11.51 19.67
CA SER A 59 -2.99 11.98 19.65
C SER A 59 -3.58 11.89 18.24
N GLY A 60 -4.89 12.08 18.13
CA GLY A 60 -5.66 12.02 16.91
C GLY A 60 -6.47 10.74 16.80
N LYS A 61 -7.13 10.56 15.64
CA LYS A 61 -7.95 9.39 15.34
C LYS A 61 -7.74 8.95 13.90
N ILE A 62 -7.86 7.64 13.66
CA ILE A 62 -7.82 7.05 12.32
C ILE A 62 -9.03 6.13 12.18
N ILE A 63 -10.08 6.63 11.58
CA ILE A 63 -11.30 5.85 11.35
C ILE A 63 -11.24 5.22 9.96
N PHE A 64 -11.26 3.89 9.92
CA PHE A 64 -11.33 3.09 8.71
C PHE A 64 -12.69 2.39 8.66
N LYS A 65 -13.53 2.76 7.69
CA LYS A 65 -14.95 2.40 7.67
C LYS A 65 -15.61 2.88 8.98
N ASP A 66 -16.02 1.97 9.85
CA ASP A 66 -16.69 2.27 11.11
C ASP A 66 -15.82 1.94 12.34
N SER A 67 -14.53 1.60 12.15
CA SER A 67 -13.62 1.17 13.20
C SER A 67 -12.46 2.12 13.39
N ASP A 68 -12.05 2.39 14.63
CA ASP A 68 -10.80 3.10 14.90
C ASP A 68 -9.63 2.13 14.68
N LEU A 69 -8.71 2.48 13.78
CA LEU A 69 -7.52 1.66 13.52
C LEU A 69 -6.57 1.60 14.69
N LEU A 70 -6.61 2.57 15.59
CA LEU A 70 -5.74 2.60 16.75
C LEU A 70 -6.08 1.49 17.76
N ASP A 71 -7.32 0.98 17.72
CA ASP A 71 -7.76 -0.14 18.55
C ASP A 71 -7.39 -1.52 17.96
N LEU A 72 -6.91 -1.55 16.69
CA LEU A 72 -6.62 -2.78 15.96
C LEU A 72 -5.11 -3.04 15.89
N ASN A 73 -4.72 -4.28 16.16
CA ASN A 73 -3.35 -4.74 15.92
C ASN A 73 -3.07 -4.97 14.41
N ILE A 74 -1.82 -5.28 14.05
CA ILE A 74 -1.39 -5.47 12.66
C ILE A 74 -2.22 -6.54 11.93
N GLU A 75 -2.46 -7.68 12.59
CA GLU A 75 -3.21 -8.79 12.01
C GLU A 75 -4.68 -8.41 11.75
N GLU A 76 -5.30 -7.75 12.72
CA GLU A 76 -6.68 -7.28 12.62
C GLU A 76 -6.85 -6.25 11.50
N ARG A 77 -5.88 -5.33 11.31
CA ARG A 77 -5.87 -4.38 10.18
C ARG A 77 -5.76 -5.10 8.83
N ALA A 78 -4.87 -6.09 8.73
CA ALA A 78 -4.77 -6.90 7.52
C ALA A 78 -6.06 -7.67 7.22
N GLN A 79 -6.71 -8.24 8.24
CA GLN A 79 -8.01 -8.91 8.14
C GLN A 79 -9.14 -7.94 7.78
N ALA A 80 -9.11 -6.69 8.28
CA ALA A 80 -10.04 -5.63 7.91
C ALA A 80 -9.89 -5.19 6.45
N GLY A 81 -8.79 -5.59 5.79
CA GLY A 81 -8.56 -5.38 4.36
C GLY A 81 -7.54 -4.30 4.04
N ILE A 82 -6.67 -3.94 4.97
CA ILE A 82 -5.53 -3.04 4.72
C ILE A 82 -4.34 -3.87 4.21
N PHE A 83 -3.65 -3.34 3.20
CA PHE A 83 -2.45 -3.94 2.62
C PHE A 83 -1.39 -2.86 2.41
N LEU A 84 -0.18 -3.08 2.90
CA LEU A 84 0.98 -2.23 2.66
C LEU A 84 1.93 -2.91 1.68
N ALA A 85 2.17 -2.28 0.54
CA ALA A 85 3.26 -2.60 -0.37
C ALA A 85 4.49 -1.79 0.05
N PHE A 86 5.53 -2.48 0.47
CA PHE A 86 6.73 -1.88 1.05
C PHE A 86 7.64 -1.25 0.00
N GLN A 87 8.37 -0.21 0.37
CA GLN A 87 9.45 0.34 -0.44
C GLN A 87 10.48 -0.76 -0.76
N TYR A 88 10.91 -1.49 0.25
CA TYR A 88 11.83 -2.63 0.13
C TYR A 88 11.19 -3.90 0.68
N PRO A 89 10.61 -4.77 -0.19
CA PRO A 89 10.02 -6.03 0.25
C PRO A 89 11.03 -6.93 0.94
N VAL A 90 10.70 -7.36 2.16
CA VAL A 90 11.57 -8.16 3.02
C VAL A 90 11.72 -9.59 2.47
N GLU A 91 12.92 -10.14 2.57
CA GLU A 91 13.19 -11.55 2.29
C GLU A 91 12.91 -12.39 3.54
N ILE A 92 12.18 -13.50 3.36
CA ILE A 92 11.87 -14.43 4.47
C ILE A 92 12.38 -15.82 4.09
N PRO A 93 13.65 -16.10 4.35
CA PRO A 93 14.23 -17.41 4.06
C PRO A 93 13.50 -18.54 4.79
N GLY A 94 13.28 -19.66 4.10
CA GLY A 94 12.60 -20.83 4.66
C GLY A 94 11.06 -20.76 4.65
N VAL A 95 10.46 -19.60 4.39
CA VAL A 95 9.00 -19.47 4.28
C VAL A 95 8.60 -19.50 2.80
N ASN A 96 7.99 -20.59 2.36
CA ASN A 96 7.58 -20.76 0.97
C ASN A 96 6.34 -19.92 0.63
N ILE A 97 6.36 -19.35 -0.59
CA ILE A 97 5.30 -18.44 -1.11
C ILE A 97 3.91 -19.08 -1.06
N THR A 98 3.77 -20.31 -1.58
CA THR A 98 2.46 -20.95 -1.73
C THR A 98 1.75 -21.18 -0.38
N PRO A 99 2.35 -21.86 0.62
CA PRO A 99 1.69 -22.05 1.91
C PRO A 99 1.49 -20.73 2.67
N PHE A 100 2.40 -19.77 2.54
CA PHE A 100 2.25 -18.47 3.16
C PHE A 100 1.00 -17.74 2.65
N LEU A 101 0.85 -17.63 1.33
CA LEU A 101 -0.31 -16.94 0.73
C LEU A 101 -1.63 -17.69 1.01
N GLN A 102 -1.59 -19.03 1.03
CA GLN A 102 -2.77 -19.83 1.37
C GLN A 102 -3.21 -19.58 2.82
N SER A 103 -2.26 -19.57 3.75
CA SER A 103 -2.56 -19.28 5.16
C SER A 103 -3.14 -17.88 5.33
N ALA A 104 -2.56 -16.88 4.67
CA ALA A 104 -3.02 -15.50 4.76
C ALA A 104 -4.44 -15.31 4.20
N ILE A 105 -4.74 -15.89 3.01
CA ILE A 105 -6.10 -15.77 2.45
C ILE A 105 -7.11 -16.57 3.28
N ASN A 106 -6.75 -17.74 3.81
CA ASN A 106 -7.64 -18.54 4.62
C ASN A 106 -7.94 -17.87 5.97
N ALA A 107 -6.97 -17.20 6.60
CA ALA A 107 -7.20 -16.37 7.78
C ALA A 107 -8.24 -15.26 7.50
N LYS A 108 -8.11 -14.57 6.37
CA LYS A 108 -9.08 -13.55 5.94
C LYS A 108 -10.46 -14.14 5.65
N LEU A 109 -10.53 -15.28 4.98
CA LEU A 109 -11.81 -15.97 4.69
C LEU A 109 -12.51 -16.40 5.98
N LYS A 110 -11.77 -16.99 6.91
CA LYS A 110 -12.28 -17.42 8.21
C LYS A 110 -12.84 -16.24 9.02
N ASN A 111 -12.11 -15.12 9.07
CA ASN A 111 -12.59 -13.91 9.74
C ASN A 111 -13.91 -13.40 9.13
N ASN A 112 -14.06 -13.52 7.81
CA ASN A 112 -15.27 -13.15 7.08
C ASN A 112 -16.35 -14.25 7.06
N LYS A 113 -16.21 -15.30 7.90
CA LYS A 113 -17.13 -16.46 7.98
C LYS A 113 -17.36 -17.16 6.63
N LYS A 114 -16.33 -17.17 5.77
CA LYS A 114 -16.32 -17.86 4.47
C LYS A 114 -15.53 -19.16 4.57
N PRO A 115 -15.84 -20.18 3.75
CA PRO A 115 -15.10 -21.43 3.73
C PRO A 115 -13.66 -21.20 3.28
N GLU A 116 -12.74 -21.91 3.95
CA GLU A 116 -11.32 -21.90 3.59
C GLU A 116 -11.09 -22.59 2.23
N LEU A 117 -10.05 -22.17 1.53
CA LEU A 117 -9.62 -22.78 0.27
C LEU A 117 -8.76 -24.02 0.57
N ASP A 118 -9.12 -25.16 -0.02
CA ASP A 118 -8.25 -26.32 -0.05
C ASP A 118 -7.02 -26.11 -0.94
N ASN A 119 -6.00 -26.97 -0.78
CA ASN A 119 -4.72 -26.85 -1.48
C ASN A 119 -4.87 -26.84 -3.01
N LEU A 120 -5.79 -27.65 -3.56
CA LEU A 120 -5.96 -27.77 -5.01
C LEU A 120 -6.63 -26.52 -5.58
N SER A 121 -7.70 -26.06 -4.94
CA SER A 121 -8.42 -24.83 -5.32
C SER A 121 -7.52 -23.61 -5.24
N PHE A 122 -6.76 -23.48 -4.15
CA PHE A 122 -5.80 -22.38 -3.98
C PHE A 122 -4.70 -22.42 -5.04
N ALA A 123 -4.09 -23.57 -5.30
CA ALA A 123 -3.02 -23.71 -6.30
C ALA A 123 -3.48 -23.31 -7.71
N LYS A 124 -4.73 -23.63 -8.09
CA LYS A 124 -5.31 -23.19 -9.38
C LYS A 124 -5.44 -21.66 -9.45
N ILE A 125 -5.94 -21.03 -8.39
CA ILE A 125 -6.10 -19.57 -8.31
C ILE A 125 -4.73 -18.90 -8.39
N LEU A 126 -3.78 -19.36 -7.58
CA LEU A 126 -2.43 -18.81 -7.50
C LEU A 126 -1.72 -18.87 -8.87
N ARG A 127 -1.76 -20.05 -9.53
CA ARG A 127 -1.15 -20.21 -10.85
C ARG A 127 -1.75 -19.27 -11.88
N LYS A 128 -3.09 -19.20 -11.98
CA LYS A 128 -3.78 -18.30 -12.91
C LYS A 128 -3.39 -16.83 -12.71
N LYS A 129 -3.29 -16.40 -11.45
CA LYS A 129 -2.92 -15.01 -11.14
C LYS A 129 -1.44 -14.74 -11.40
N ALA A 130 -0.56 -15.70 -11.11
CA ALA A 130 0.87 -15.59 -11.41
C ALA A 130 1.13 -15.49 -12.93
N GLU A 131 0.49 -16.34 -13.72
CA GLU A 131 0.56 -16.32 -15.19
C GLU A 131 0.10 -14.96 -15.76
N ALA A 132 -1.00 -14.41 -15.25
CA ALA A 132 -1.52 -13.10 -15.66
C ALA A 132 -0.57 -11.92 -15.36
N LEU A 133 0.38 -12.10 -14.43
CA LEU A 133 1.42 -11.13 -14.07
C LEU A 133 2.78 -11.47 -14.67
N GLY A 134 2.87 -12.49 -15.55
CA GLY A 134 4.12 -12.93 -16.16
C GLY A 134 5.12 -13.50 -15.13
N ILE A 135 4.63 -14.03 -14.00
CA ILE A 135 5.45 -14.65 -12.97
C ILE A 135 5.67 -16.13 -13.35
N ASN A 136 6.94 -16.54 -13.41
CA ASN A 136 7.28 -17.95 -13.61
C ASN A 136 6.78 -18.78 -12.43
N THR A 137 6.03 -19.84 -12.71
CA THR A 137 5.44 -20.72 -11.68
C THR A 137 6.47 -21.41 -10.79
N ASP A 138 7.71 -21.58 -11.25
CA ASP A 138 8.79 -22.12 -10.41
C ASP A 138 9.18 -21.16 -9.28
N MET A 139 8.99 -19.86 -9.45
CA MET A 139 9.18 -18.89 -8.37
C MET A 139 8.22 -19.13 -7.19
N LEU A 140 7.02 -19.66 -7.44
CA LEU A 140 6.03 -19.93 -6.40
C LEU A 140 6.45 -21.04 -5.42
N LYS A 141 7.47 -21.82 -5.76
CA LYS A 141 8.06 -22.85 -4.91
C LYS A 141 9.19 -22.33 -4.01
N ARG A 142 9.63 -21.09 -4.24
CA ARG A 142 10.76 -20.46 -3.54
C ARG A 142 10.31 -19.81 -2.23
N SER A 143 11.27 -19.47 -1.41
CA SER A 143 11.06 -18.64 -0.23
C SER A 143 10.73 -17.20 -0.64
N ILE A 144 9.93 -16.53 0.21
CA ILE A 144 9.44 -15.18 -0.04
C ILE A 144 10.61 -14.24 -0.31
N ASN A 145 10.57 -13.63 -1.50
CA ASN A 145 11.52 -12.61 -1.98
C ASN A 145 13.00 -13.04 -2.02
N THR A 146 13.35 -14.26 -1.58
CA THR A 146 14.75 -14.70 -1.47
C THR A 146 15.38 -14.85 -2.85
N GLY A 147 16.40 -14.03 -3.11
CA GLY A 147 17.13 -14.00 -4.37
C GLY A 147 16.28 -13.51 -5.55
N PHE A 148 15.24 -12.73 -5.30
CA PHE A 148 14.45 -12.07 -6.34
C PHE A 148 15.12 -10.76 -6.76
N SER A 149 15.08 -10.45 -8.05
CA SER A 149 15.37 -9.11 -8.54
C SER A 149 14.34 -8.09 -8.05
N GLY A 150 14.64 -6.80 -8.12
CA GLY A 150 13.70 -5.74 -7.71
C GLY A 150 12.35 -5.84 -8.45
N GLY A 151 12.37 -6.06 -9.76
CA GLY A 151 11.15 -6.24 -10.56
C GLY A 151 10.36 -7.51 -10.19
N GLU A 152 11.04 -8.62 -9.86
CA GLU A 152 10.39 -9.84 -9.40
C GLU A 152 9.72 -9.64 -8.03
N LYS A 153 10.37 -8.95 -7.09
CA LYS A 153 9.80 -8.59 -5.78
C LYS A 153 8.51 -7.78 -5.95
N LYS A 154 8.50 -6.79 -6.84
CA LYS A 154 7.32 -5.97 -7.09
C LYS A 154 6.19 -6.72 -7.78
N ARG A 155 6.48 -7.57 -8.76
CA ARG A 155 5.46 -8.46 -9.34
C ARG A 155 4.86 -9.39 -8.28
N TYR A 156 5.68 -9.87 -7.36
CA TYR A 156 5.22 -10.71 -6.28
C TYR A 156 4.34 -9.92 -5.28
N GLU A 157 4.64 -8.66 -4.98
CA GLU A 157 3.73 -7.78 -4.21
C GLU A 157 2.36 -7.63 -4.88
N ILE A 158 2.34 -7.39 -6.20
CA ILE A 158 1.07 -7.33 -6.96
C ILE A 158 0.34 -8.68 -6.94
N LEU A 159 1.07 -9.80 -6.98
CA LEU A 159 0.48 -11.13 -6.80
C LEU A 159 -0.17 -11.28 -5.42
N GLN A 160 0.53 -10.89 -4.35
CA GLN A 160 0.00 -10.89 -2.99
C GLN A 160 -1.28 -10.05 -2.92
N MET A 161 -1.26 -8.81 -3.39
CA MET A 161 -2.43 -7.93 -3.46
C MET A 161 -3.57 -8.61 -4.23
N SER A 162 -3.27 -9.27 -5.35
CA SER A 162 -4.27 -9.96 -6.17
C SER A 162 -4.94 -11.12 -5.45
N ILE A 163 -4.20 -11.88 -4.65
CA ILE A 163 -4.69 -13.03 -3.87
C ILE A 163 -5.51 -12.54 -2.68
N LEU A 164 -4.95 -11.61 -1.91
CA LEU A 164 -5.56 -11.12 -0.68
C LEU A 164 -6.75 -10.19 -0.93
N ASN A 165 -6.82 -9.59 -2.12
CA ASN A 165 -7.88 -8.67 -2.54
C ASN A 165 -8.23 -7.66 -1.42
N PRO A 166 -7.29 -6.77 -1.05
CA PRO A 166 -7.51 -5.77 -0.01
C PRO A 166 -8.55 -4.75 -0.43
N GLU A 167 -9.19 -4.10 0.54
CA GLU A 167 -10.09 -2.98 0.28
C GLU A 167 -9.36 -1.64 0.29
N PHE A 168 -8.25 -1.56 1.03
CA PHE A 168 -7.36 -0.41 1.07
C PHE A 168 -5.91 -0.85 0.83
N THR A 169 -5.28 -0.30 -0.19
CA THR A 169 -3.88 -0.58 -0.49
C THR A 169 -3.05 0.68 -0.36
N ILE A 170 -1.97 0.59 0.39
CA ILE A 170 -0.97 1.64 0.55
C ILE A 170 0.28 1.21 -0.23
N PHE A 171 0.72 2.04 -1.17
CA PHE A 171 1.99 1.87 -1.88
C PHE A 171 2.99 2.89 -1.35
N ASP A 172 4.02 2.41 -0.66
CA ASP A 172 5.08 3.26 -0.14
C ASP A 172 6.31 3.21 -1.07
N GLU A 173 6.45 4.24 -1.91
CA GLU A 173 7.56 4.41 -2.87
C GLU A 173 7.90 3.13 -3.66
N THR A 174 6.86 2.42 -4.10
CA THR A 174 7.00 1.12 -4.78
C THR A 174 7.61 1.21 -6.17
N ASP A 175 7.76 2.40 -6.69
CA ASP A 175 8.41 2.77 -7.94
C ASP A 175 9.94 2.92 -7.81
N SER A 176 10.48 2.99 -6.59
CA SER A 176 11.90 3.15 -6.34
C SER A 176 12.72 1.98 -6.88
N GLY A 177 13.71 2.29 -7.74
CA GLY A 177 14.61 1.29 -8.33
C GLY A 177 13.99 0.39 -9.40
N LEU A 178 12.79 0.70 -9.90
CA LEU A 178 12.19 0.00 -11.03
C LEU A 178 12.67 0.58 -12.36
N ASP A 179 12.93 -0.31 -13.32
CA ASP A 179 13.02 0.08 -14.72
C ASP A 179 11.62 0.38 -15.31
N VAL A 180 11.59 0.91 -16.52
CA VAL A 180 10.34 1.34 -17.20
C VAL A 180 9.37 0.16 -17.40
N ASP A 181 9.88 -1.03 -17.69
CA ASP A 181 9.04 -2.21 -17.93
C ASP A 181 8.43 -2.73 -16.63
N ALA A 182 9.20 -2.77 -15.54
CA ALA A 182 8.70 -3.16 -14.22
C ALA A 182 7.66 -2.14 -13.71
N LEU A 183 7.90 -0.84 -13.89
CA LEU A 183 6.94 0.22 -13.55
C LEU A 183 5.62 0.02 -14.29
N ARG A 184 5.67 -0.27 -15.59
CA ARG A 184 4.48 -0.53 -16.39
C ARG A 184 3.67 -1.72 -15.87
N ILE A 185 4.34 -2.82 -15.54
CA ILE A 185 3.67 -4.02 -15.01
C ILE A 185 2.99 -3.72 -13.67
N VAL A 186 3.65 -2.99 -12.78
CA VAL A 186 3.09 -2.57 -11.49
C VAL A 186 1.85 -1.70 -11.70
N THR A 187 1.95 -0.68 -12.55
CA THR A 187 0.83 0.25 -12.82
C THR A 187 -0.35 -0.43 -13.50
N GLU A 188 -0.10 -1.33 -14.48
CA GLU A 188 -1.15 -2.15 -15.09
C GLU A 188 -1.80 -3.08 -14.05
N GLY A 189 -1.01 -3.65 -13.15
CA GLY A 189 -1.50 -4.44 -12.02
C GLY A 189 -2.45 -3.61 -11.15
N ILE A 190 -2.01 -2.43 -10.68
CA ILE A 190 -2.83 -1.53 -9.86
C ILE A 190 -4.13 -1.16 -10.59
N ASN A 191 -4.04 -0.74 -11.85
CA ASN A 191 -5.21 -0.32 -12.62
C ASN A 191 -6.26 -1.43 -12.81
N LYS A 192 -5.84 -2.70 -12.89
CA LYS A 192 -6.75 -3.86 -12.93
C LYS A 192 -7.50 -4.07 -11.63
N PHE A 193 -6.97 -3.56 -10.49
CA PHE A 193 -7.60 -3.67 -9.18
C PHE A 193 -8.46 -2.46 -8.82
N LYS A 194 -8.33 -1.35 -9.56
CA LYS A 194 -9.19 -0.16 -9.34
C LYS A 194 -10.64 -0.53 -9.63
N ASN A 195 -11.50 -0.29 -8.66
CA ASN A 195 -12.94 -0.41 -8.76
C ASN A 195 -13.61 0.44 -7.68
N GLU A 196 -14.91 0.56 -7.70
CA GLU A 196 -15.68 1.38 -6.76
C GLU A 196 -15.56 0.96 -5.27
N LYS A 197 -14.97 -0.20 -4.98
CA LYS A 197 -14.83 -0.73 -3.61
C LYS A 197 -13.44 -0.61 -3.04
N ASN A 198 -12.41 -0.58 -3.90
CA ASN A 198 -11.01 -0.60 -3.50
C ASN A 198 -10.43 0.81 -3.57
N SER A 199 -9.90 1.29 -2.46
CA SER A 199 -9.26 2.59 -2.36
C SER A 199 -7.74 2.43 -2.27
N PHE A 200 -7.02 3.45 -2.73
CA PHE A 200 -5.56 3.40 -2.80
C PHE A 200 -4.94 4.68 -2.24
N LEU A 201 -3.87 4.51 -1.49
CA LEU A 201 -2.97 5.58 -1.09
C LEU A 201 -1.60 5.32 -1.70
N ILE A 202 -1.17 6.18 -2.61
CA ILE A 202 0.09 6.05 -3.33
C ILE A 202 1.06 7.10 -2.82
N ILE A 203 2.13 6.64 -2.19
CA ILE A 203 3.22 7.50 -1.76
C ILE A 203 4.31 7.40 -2.81
N THR A 204 4.63 8.51 -3.45
CA THR A 204 5.67 8.57 -4.49
C THR A 204 6.25 9.97 -4.61
N HIS A 205 7.46 10.07 -5.10
CA HIS A 205 8.06 11.32 -5.56
C HIS A 205 8.19 11.35 -7.09
N TYR A 206 7.61 10.36 -7.79
CA TYR A 206 7.80 10.14 -9.22
C TYR A 206 6.52 10.37 -9.99
N GLN A 207 6.44 11.49 -10.72
CA GLN A 207 5.25 11.88 -11.47
C GLN A 207 4.82 10.83 -12.49
N LYS A 208 5.78 10.19 -13.19
CA LYS A 208 5.45 9.17 -14.21
C LYS A 208 4.56 8.04 -13.68
N LEU A 209 4.72 7.63 -12.42
CA LEU A 209 3.82 6.66 -11.81
C LEU A 209 2.38 7.18 -11.81
N LEU A 210 2.19 8.45 -11.44
CA LEU A 210 0.88 9.08 -11.35
C LEU A 210 0.23 9.28 -12.73
N ASP A 211 1.02 9.52 -13.77
CA ASP A 211 0.52 9.62 -15.16
C ASP A 211 -0.15 8.31 -15.61
N TYR A 212 0.37 7.15 -15.18
CA TYR A 212 -0.21 5.84 -15.49
C TYR A 212 -1.40 5.49 -14.60
N ILE A 213 -1.36 5.85 -13.31
CA ILE A 213 -2.40 5.47 -12.35
C ILE A 213 -3.56 6.45 -12.34
N ARG A 214 -3.30 7.74 -12.61
CA ARG A 214 -4.26 8.85 -12.58
C ARG A 214 -5.06 8.87 -11.28
N PRO A 215 -4.47 9.39 -10.19
CA PRO A 215 -5.15 9.55 -8.93
C PRO A 215 -6.27 10.58 -9.02
N ASP A 216 -7.30 10.43 -8.18
CA ASP A 216 -8.38 11.39 -8.05
C ASP A 216 -7.90 12.65 -7.30
N HIS A 217 -7.00 12.47 -6.34
CA HIS A 217 -6.43 13.54 -5.53
C HIS A 217 -4.91 13.40 -5.38
N VAL A 218 -4.22 14.53 -5.45
CA VAL A 218 -2.78 14.64 -5.16
C VAL A 218 -2.59 15.59 -3.98
N HIS A 219 -1.80 15.16 -3.00
CA HIS A 219 -1.50 15.91 -1.79
C HIS A 219 0.02 16.16 -1.69
N VAL A 220 0.38 17.39 -1.34
CA VAL A 220 1.76 17.75 -1.01
C VAL A 220 1.93 17.68 0.50
N MET A 221 2.85 16.82 0.94
CA MET A 221 3.17 16.65 2.35
C MET A 221 4.52 17.29 2.69
N ARG A 222 4.53 18.11 3.74
CA ARG A 222 5.73 18.77 4.24
C ARG A 222 5.66 18.87 5.77
N ASN A 223 6.78 18.58 6.44
CA ASN A 223 6.88 18.68 7.92
C ASN A 223 5.72 17.99 8.65
N GLY A 224 5.34 16.79 8.22
CA GLY A 224 4.30 16.02 8.88
C GLY A 224 2.86 16.45 8.61
N LYS A 225 2.62 17.38 7.68
CA LYS A 225 1.28 17.93 7.33
C LYS A 225 1.03 17.90 5.83
N ILE A 226 -0.24 17.85 5.42
CA ILE A 226 -0.64 18.18 4.06
C ILE A 226 -0.69 19.71 3.97
N VAL A 227 0.10 20.26 3.05
CA VAL A 227 0.19 21.72 2.83
C VAL A 227 -0.61 22.20 1.61
N LYS A 228 -0.82 21.32 0.64
CA LYS A 228 -1.65 21.60 -0.55
C LYS A 228 -2.30 20.31 -1.04
N SER A 229 -3.52 20.41 -1.55
CA SER A 229 -4.24 19.32 -2.21
C SER A 229 -4.80 19.82 -3.55
N GLY A 230 -4.84 18.94 -4.55
CA GLY A 230 -5.35 19.23 -5.87
C GLY A 230 -5.60 17.96 -6.68
N ASP A 231 -5.79 18.12 -7.96
CA ASP A 231 -5.87 17.01 -8.94
C ASP A 231 -4.47 16.63 -9.47
N ILE A 232 -4.43 15.82 -10.51
CA ILE A 232 -3.18 15.35 -11.13
C ILE A 232 -2.28 16.49 -11.63
N SER A 233 -2.83 17.68 -11.94
CA SER A 233 -2.02 18.83 -12.40
C SER A 233 -1.03 19.30 -11.34
N LEU A 234 -1.37 19.11 -10.05
CA LEU A 234 -0.48 19.44 -8.94
C LEU A 234 0.83 18.65 -8.98
N ALA A 235 0.82 17.39 -9.44
CA ALA A 235 2.05 16.62 -9.63
C ALA A 235 2.97 17.26 -10.69
N GLY A 236 2.40 17.79 -11.78
CA GLY A 236 3.14 18.55 -12.79
C GLY A 236 3.70 19.86 -12.25
N GLU A 237 2.96 20.60 -11.42
CA GLU A 237 3.48 21.80 -10.76
C GLU A 237 4.70 21.49 -9.89
N ILE A 238 4.65 20.36 -9.14
CA ILE A 238 5.76 19.93 -8.28
C ILE A 238 7.01 19.60 -9.11
N GLU A 239 6.86 18.89 -10.24
CA GLU A 239 7.98 18.53 -11.09
C GLU A 239 8.68 19.78 -11.68
N LEU A 240 7.89 20.79 -12.06
CA LEU A 240 8.42 22.02 -12.64
C LEU A 240 9.04 22.97 -11.60
N SER A 241 8.44 23.08 -10.42
CA SER A 241 8.80 24.11 -9.43
C SER A 241 9.55 23.58 -8.21
N GLY A 242 9.58 22.25 -8.03
CA GLY A 242 10.07 21.61 -6.81
C GLY A 242 9.16 21.86 -5.61
N TYR A 243 9.50 21.26 -4.47
CA TYR A 243 8.73 21.39 -3.23
C TYR A 243 8.94 22.71 -2.47
N GLN A 244 9.82 23.59 -2.94
CA GLN A 244 10.16 24.83 -2.21
C GLN A 244 9.03 25.85 -2.21
N ASN A 245 8.15 25.76 -3.19
CA ASN A 245 7.02 26.68 -3.37
C ASN A 245 5.74 26.24 -2.62
N PHE A 246 5.81 25.18 -1.82
CA PHE A 246 4.70 24.62 -1.07
C PHE A 246 4.95 24.60 0.42
#